data_fbec8f82f13c1b2af15c4192c3417bdc
#
_entry.id   fbec8f82f13c1b2af15c4192c3417bdc
#
_cell.length_a   1.000
_cell.length_b   1.000
_cell.length_c   1.000
_cell.angle_alpha   90.00
_cell.angle_beta   90.00
_cell.angle_gamma   90.00
#
_symmetry.space_group_name_H-M   'P 1'
#
loop_
_entity.id
_entity.type
_entity.pdbx_description
1 polymer ?
#
loop_
_entity_poly.entity_id
_entity_poly.type
_entity_poly.pdbx_seq_one_letter_code
_entity_poly.pdbx_strand_id
1 'polypeptide(L)'
;MSDIIVKNVTKKFGHSTVLKDVSLTFENNKIYGLFGRNGAGKSTLLNLITNKLFPDTGEVTINQQNVKENDAALKNIYCMSEQNYYPPEMKVSAVYYWSRHFYPNFDMDYAYALSEKFSLDVNKNIRSLSTGYSSIYKIIVALSCQAPVILLDEPILGLDAVHRELFYKELIANYIENPKTFVI
;
A
#
# COMPACT_ATOMS: atom_id res chain seq x y z
N MET A 1 -14.31 -4.65 11.40
CA MET A 1 -14.70 -4.11 10.09
C MET A 1 -13.86 -2.87 9.88
N SER A 2 -13.27 -2.69 8.70
CA SER A 2 -12.25 -1.64 8.49
C SER A 2 -12.65 -0.68 7.36
N ASP A 3 -13.88 -0.16 7.43
CA ASP A 3 -14.36 0.83 6.46
C ASP A 3 -13.52 2.11 6.58
N ILE A 4 -13.07 2.61 5.43
CA ILE A 4 -12.39 3.90 5.33
C ILE A 4 -13.38 4.89 4.77
N ILE A 5 -13.63 5.97 5.49
CA ILE A 5 -14.54 7.04 5.08
C ILE A 5 -13.73 8.32 4.92
N VAL A 6 -13.77 8.88 3.73
CA VAL A 6 -13.27 10.22 3.40
C VAL A 6 -14.48 11.12 3.25
N LYS A 7 -14.55 12.23 4.04
CA LYS A 7 -15.72 13.08 4.11
C LYS A 7 -15.36 14.55 3.88
N ASN A 8 -15.87 15.11 2.78
CA ASN A 8 -15.71 16.52 2.37
C ASN A 8 -14.25 17.00 2.39
N VAL A 9 -13.32 16.11 2.01
CA VAL A 9 -11.89 16.37 2.08
C VAL A 9 -11.45 17.30 0.96
N THR A 10 -10.79 18.39 1.35
CA THR A 10 -10.07 19.29 0.46
C THR A 10 -8.59 19.29 0.84
N LYS A 11 -7.71 19.23 -0.17
CA LYS A 11 -6.26 19.36 0.02
C LYS A 11 -5.65 20.30 -1.01
N LYS A 12 -4.89 21.28 -0.50
CA LYS A 12 -4.18 22.28 -1.30
C LYS A 12 -2.67 22.17 -1.06
N PHE A 13 -1.91 22.53 -2.07
CA PHE A 13 -0.47 22.74 -1.99
C PHE A 13 -0.18 24.12 -2.59
N GLY A 14 0.11 25.09 -1.72
CA GLY A 14 0.19 26.49 -2.10
C GLY A 14 -1.14 26.97 -2.75
N HIS A 15 -1.09 27.41 -3.99
CA HIS A 15 -2.28 27.87 -4.73
C HIS A 15 -3.01 26.77 -5.49
N SER A 16 -2.46 25.55 -5.53
CA SER A 16 -3.07 24.42 -6.27
C SER A 16 -3.97 23.59 -5.37
N THR A 17 -5.23 23.43 -5.75
CA THR A 17 -6.16 22.50 -5.09
C THR A 17 -6.08 21.15 -5.78
N VAL A 18 -5.55 20.14 -5.08
CA VAL A 18 -5.35 18.78 -5.60
C VAL A 18 -6.58 17.90 -5.35
N LEU A 19 -7.17 18.00 -4.17
CA LEU A 19 -8.45 17.37 -3.86
C LEU A 19 -9.44 18.48 -3.46
N LYS A 20 -10.66 18.42 -4.02
CA LYS A 20 -11.69 19.43 -3.76
C LYS A 20 -12.99 18.75 -3.37
N ASP A 21 -13.37 18.89 -2.10
CA ASP A 21 -14.62 18.39 -1.52
C ASP A 21 -14.89 16.91 -1.85
N VAL A 22 -13.87 16.08 -1.65
CA VAL A 22 -13.93 14.65 -1.97
C VAL A 22 -14.61 13.89 -0.85
N SER A 23 -15.66 13.14 -1.20
CA SER A 23 -16.33 12.22 -0.28
C SER A 23 -16.44 10.85 -0.92
N LEU A 24 -15.92 9.82 -0.25
CA LEU A 24 -15.95 8.44 -0.72
C LEU A 24 -15.82 7.47 0.46
N THR A 25 -16.25 6.23 0.24
CA THR A 25 -16.14 5.15 1.22
C THR A 25 -15.51 3.93 0.57
N PHE A 26 -14.50 3.38 1.21
CA PHE A 26 -13.99 2.03 0.91
C PHE A 26 -14.54 1.08 1.95
N GLU A 27 -15.50 0.26 1.55
CA GLU A 27 -16.08 -0.74 2.41
C GLU A 27 -15.10 -1.88 2.65
N ASN A 28 -15.24 -2.52 3.79
CA ASN A 28 -14.39 -3.63 4.20
C ASN A 28 -14.46 -4.82 3.22
N ASN A 29 -13.37 -5.55 3.09
CA ASN A 29 -13.26 -6.77 2.28
C ASN A 29 -13.66 -6.58 0.82
N LYS A 30 -13.24 -5.48 0.20
CA LYS A 30 -13.45 -5.21 -1.23
C LYS A 30 -12.14 -4.77 -1.90
N ILE A 31 -12.08 -4.99 -3.20
CA ILE A 31 -10.97 -4.49 -4.05
C ILE A 31 -11.46 -3.26 -4.79
N TYR A 32 -10.74 -2.15 -4.67
CA TYR A 32 -11.01 -0.88 -5.33
C TYR A 32 -9.87 -0.49 -6.25
N GLY A 33 -10.21 -0.01 -7.45
CA GLY A 33 -9.25 0.61 -8.37
C GLY A 33 -9.34 2.13 -8.32
N LEU A 34 -8.23 2.83 -8.06
CA LEU A 34 -8.13 4.27 -8.19
C LEU A 34 -7.65 4.63 -9.59
N PHE A 35 -8.57 5.08 -10.43
CA PHE A 35 -8.26 5.49 -11.79
C PHE A 35 -8.14 7.01 -11.90
N GLY A 36 -7.14 7.46 -12.65
CA GLY A 36 -6.93 8.88 -12.91
C GLY A 36 -5.58 9.14 -13.55
N ARG A 37 -5.47 10.28 -14.24
CA ARG A 37 -4.21 10.74 -14.85
C ARG A 37 -3.16 10.99 -13.75
N ASN A 38 -1.88 11.03 -14.15
CA ASN A 38 -0.81 11.46 -13.24
C ASN A 38 -1.11 12.88 -12.75
N GLY A 39 -0.94 13.10 -11.46
CA GLY A 39 -1.32 14.37 -10.81
C GLY A 39 -2.79 14.52 -10.42
N ALA A 40 -3.65 13.51 -10.65
CA ALA A 40 -5.08 13.56 -10.27
C ALA A 40 -5.33 13.49 -8.75
N GLY A 41 -4.28 13.35 -7.93
CA GLY A 41 -4.41 13.31 -6.47
C GLY A 41 -4.50 11.92 -5.85
N LYS A 42 -4.28 10.84 -6.60
CA LYS A 42 -4.34 9.46 -6.09
C LYS A 42 -3.39 9.26 -4.89
N SER A 43 -2.10 9.51 -5.05
CA SER A 43 -1.11 9.41 -3.96
C SER A 43 -1.41 10.38 -2.82
N THR A 44 -1.95 11.57 -3.12
CA THR A 44 -2.40 12.53 -2.09
C THR A 44 -3.52 11.94 -1.24
N LEU A 45 -4.51 11.29 -1.86
CA LEU A 45 -5.59 10.61 -1.15
C LEU A 45 -5.06 9.48 -0.25
N LEU A 46 -4.18 8.62 -0.78
CA LEU A 46 -3.56 7.55 0.01
C LEU A 46 -2.74 8.10 1.18
N ASN A 47 -2.02 9.20 0.97
CA ASN A 47 -1.25 9.86 2.03
C ASN A 47 -2.14 10.51 3.11
N LEU A 48 -3.33 10.98 2.76
CA LEU A 48 -4.34 11.47 3.73
C LEU A 48 -4.92 10.30 4.54
N ILE A 49 -5.24 9.17 3.89
CA ILE A 49 -5.74 7.96 4.57
C ILE A 49 -4.71 7.42 5.57
N THR A 50 -3.42 7.49 5.23
CA THR A 50 -2.32 7.01 6.08
C THR A 50 -1.76 8.06 7.04
N ASN A 51 -2.43 9.20 7.16
CA ASN A 51 -2.02 10.32 8.03
C ASN A 51 -0.59 10.87 7.77
N LYS A 52 -0.05 10.61 6.58
CA LYS A 52 1.21 11.23 6.11
C LYS A 52 1.01 12.67 5.67
N LEU A 53 -0.23 13.02 5.34
CA LEU A 53 -0.69 14.37 5.04
C LEU A 53 -1.97 14.64 5.84
N PHE A 54 -2.20 15.93 6.16
CA PHE A 54 -3.44 16.38 6.80
C PHE A 54 -4.32 17.08 5.77
N PRO A 55 -5.66 16.87 5.79
CA PRO A 55 -6.57 17.61 4.95
C PRO A 55 -6.65 19.09 5.43
N ASP A 56 -6.90 20.01 4.50
CA ASP A 56 -7.17 21.41 4.85
C ASP A 56 -8.60 21.58 5.37
N THR A 57 -9.55 20.78 4.84
CA THR A 57 -10.93 20.65 5.36
C THR A 57 -11.40 19.21 5.21
N GLY A 58 -12.43 18.85 5.97
CA GLY A 58 -12.98 17.50 6.00
C GLY A 58 -12.21 16.57 6.92
N GLU A 59 -12.53 15.29 6.86
CA GLU A 59 -11.95 14.28 7.74
C GLU A 59 -11.81 12.94 7.04
N VAL A 60 -10.88 12.11 7.53
CA VAL A 60 -10.74 10.71 7.17
C VAL A 60 -10.90 9.88 8.42
N THR A 61 -11.73 8.86 8.36
CA THR A 61 -11.94 7.92 9.46
C THR A 61 -11.74 6.48 9.00
N ILE A 62 -11.28 5.63 9.94
CA ILE A 62 -11.16 4.20 9.77
C ILE A 62 -11.84 3.56 10.97
N ASN A 63 -12.80 2.67 10.74
CA ASN A 63 -13.61 2.10 11.82
C ASN A 63 -14.27 3.20 12.71
N GLN A 64 -14.74 4.27 12.11
CA GLN A 64 -15.32 5.44 12.80
C GLN A 64 -14.32 6.21 13.69
N GLN A 65 -13.04 5.88 13.64
CA GLN A 65 -11.98 6.61 14.34
C GLN A 65 -11.26 7.53 13.36
N ASN A 66 -11.11 8.80 13.73
CA ASN A 66 -10.34 9.75 12.92
C ASN A 66 -8.87 9.28 12.84
N VAL A 67 -8.28 9.35 11.65
CA VAL A 67 -6.89 8.93 11.43
C VAL A 67 -5.87 9.94 11.95
N LYS A 68 -6.30 11.18 12.19
CA LYS A 68 -5.41 12.27 12.61
C LYS A 68 -4.76 11.94 13.95
N GLU A 69 -3.43 11.78 13.95
CA GLU A 69 -2.62 11.48 15.14
C GLU A 69 -3.15 10.27 15.95
N ASN A 70 -3.65 9.26 15.24
CA ASN A 70 -4.29 8.09 15.86
C ASN A 70 -3.67 6.78 15.35
N ASP A 71 -2.61 6.33 16.03
CA ASP A 71 -1.91 5.09 15.70
C ASP A 71 -2.81 3.86 15.79
N ALA A 72 -3.81 3.87 16.69
CA ALA A 72 -4.75 2.76 16.83
C ALA A 72 -5.64 2.60 15.58
N ALA A 73 -6.01 3.70 14.91
CA ALA A 73 -6.73 3.65 13.64
C ALA A 73 -5.84 3.16 12.49
N LEU A 74 -4.55 3.49 12.52
CA LEU A 74 -3.59 3.23 11.44
C LEU A 74 -2.92 1.86 11.50
N LYS A 75 -2.85 1.22 12.67
CA LYS A 75 -2.13 -0.06 12.88
C LYS A 75 -2.56 -1.21 11.96
N ASN A 76 -3.76 -1.12 11.39
CA ASN A 76 -4.35 -2.15 10.52
C ASN A 76 -4.18 -1.85 9.03
N ILE A 77 -3.39 -0.84 8.68
CA ILE A 77 -3.16 -0.43 7.30
C ILE A 77 -1.71 -0.68 6.91
N TYR A 78 -1.52 -1.27 5.74
CA TYR A 78 -0.26 -1.22 5.02
C TYR A 78 -0.41 -0.31 3.80
N CYS A 79 0.57 0.56 3.55
CA CYS A 79 0.61 1.40 2.35
C CYS A 79 1.94 1.22 1.63
N MET A 80 1.87 0.61 0.46
CA MET A 80 2.96 0.61 -0.50
C MET A 80 3.00 1.96 -1.21
N SER A 81 4.16 2.59 -1.25
CA SER A 81 4.39 3.81 -2.02
C SER A 81 5.56 3.65 -2.97
N GLU A 82 5.69 4.59 -3.92
CA GLU A 82 6.85 4.63 -4.81
C GLU A 82 8.16 4.79 -4.04
N GLN A 83 8.15 5.55 -2.92
CA GLN A 83 9.32 5.76 -2.09
C GLN A 83 9.78 4.48 -1.38
N ASN A 84 11.09 4.32 -1.24
CA ASN A 84 11.70 3.29 -0.40
C ASN A 84 11.89 3.83 1.01
N TYR A 85 11.29 3.16 2.00
CA TYR A 85 11.44 3.53 3.42
C TYR A 85 12.55 2.77 4.12
N TYR A 86 13.12 1.75 3.48
CA TYR A 86 14.23 0.97 4.03
C TYR A 86 15.57 1.51 3.52
N PRO A 87 16.65 1.38 4.33
CA PRO A 87 17.98 1.77 3.90
C PRO A 87 18.39 1.10 2.57
N PRO A 88 18.99 1.83 1.62
CA PRO A 88 19.35 1.30 0.30
C PRO A 88 20.28 0.09 0.34
N GLU A 89 21.12 -0.01 1.39
CA GLU A 89 22.07 -1.10 1.62
C GLU A 89 21.43 -2.36 2.21
N MET A 90 20.17 -2.27 2.63
CA MET A 90 19.47 -3.40 3.22
C MET A 90 19.16 -4.46 2.17
N LYS A 91 19.36 -5.72 2.50
CA LYS A 91 18.93 -6.86 1.68
C LYS A 91 17.42 -7.02 1.73
N VAL A 92 16.83 -7.55 0.67
CA VAL A 92 15.40 -7.86 0.64
C VAL A 92 15.00 -8.80 1.79
N SER A 93 15.80 -9.83 2.08
CA SER A 93 15.56 -10.74 3.23
C SER A 93 15.53 -10.00 4.58
N ALA A 94 16.37 -8.98 4.74
CA ALA A 94 16.35 -8.15 5.95
C ALA A 94 15.10 -7.24 6.01
N VAL A 95 14.57 -6.79 4.86
CA VAL A 95 13.28 -6.08 4.82
C VAL A 95 12.17 -6.97 5.37
N TYR A 96 12.10 -8.26 4.95
CA TYR A 96 11.09 -9.20 5.47
C TYR A 96 11.23 -9.40 6.97
N TYR A 97 12.48 -9.60 7.44
CA TYR A 97 12.77 -9.73 8.87
C TYR A 97 12.25 -8.54 9.68
N TRP A 98 12.54 -7.30 9.24
CA TRP A 98 12.06 -6.10 9.93
C TRP A 98 10.55 -5.89 9.77
N SER A 99 9.97 -6.21 8.62
CA SER A 99 8.52 -6.12 8.40
C SER A 99 7.74 -6.96 9.41
N ARG A 100 8.25 -8.14 9.80
CA ARG A 100 7.65 -8.99 10.84
C ARG A 100 7.57 -8.31 12.21
N HIS A 101 8.47 -7.35 12.50
CA HIS A 101 8.44 -6.61 13.75
C HIS A 101 7.36 -5.52 13.77
N PHE A 102 7.03 -4.97 12.63
CA PHE A 102 5.98 -3.95 12.49
C PHE A 102 4.59 -4.56 12.26
N TYR A 103 4.55 -5.72 11.60
CA TYR A 103 3.31 -6.44 11.29
C TYR A 103 3.37 -7.81 11.95
N PRO A 104 2.73 -8.00 13.11
CA PRO A 104 2.83 -9.26 13.88
C PRO A 104 2.38 -10.50 13.11
N ASN A 105 1.47 -10.32 12.14
CA ASN A 105 0.95 -11.40 11.30
C ASN A 105 1.71 -11.54 9.97
N PHE A 106 2.90 -10.93 9.85
CA PHE A 106 3.70 -11.03 8.62
C PHE A 106 4.07 -12.49 8.33
N ASP A 107 3.65 -12.96 7.17
CA ASP A 107 3.90 -14.34 6.73
C ASP A 107 5.24 -14.43 5.99
N MET A 108 6.26 -14.94 6.71
CA MET A 108 7.61 -15.09 6.17
C MET A 108 7.68 -16.16 5.08
N ASP A 109 6.98 -17.28 5.26
CA ASP A 109 7.01 -18.40 4.32
C ASP A 109 6.34 -17.98 3.01
N TYR A 110 5.23 -17.27 3.09
CA TYR A 110 4.57 -16.70 1.93
C TYR A 110 5.45 -15.66 1.21
N ALA A 111 6.16 -14.79 1.96
CA ALA A 111 7.09 -13.83 1.35
C ALA A 111 8.21 -14.51 0.56
N TYR A 112 8.80 -15.59 1.08
CA TYR A 112 9.81 -16.36 0.36
C TYR A 112 9.21 -17.11 -0.84
N ALA A 113 8.05 -17.74 -0.70
CA ALA A 113 7.36 -18.40 -1.80
C ALA A 113 7.02 -17.43 -2.95
N LEU A 114 6.55 -16.22 -2.62
CA LEU A 114 6.34 -15.18 -3.62
C LEU A 114 7.66 -14.73 -4.26
N SER A 115 8.76 -14.61 -3.49
CA SER A 115 10.06 -14.26 -4.04
C SER A 115 10.53 -15.25 -5.10
N GLU A 116 10.33 -16.55 -4.87
CA GLU A 116 10.62 -17.59 -5.87
C GLU A 116 9.75 -17.44 -7.12
N LYS A 117 8.42 -17.26 -6.95
CA LYS A 117 7.48 -17.08 -8.06
C LYS A 117 7.84 -15.86 -8.93
N PHE A 118 8.27 -14.75 -8.30
CA PHE A 118 8.67 -13.53 -8.99
C PHE A 118 10.15 -13.52 -9.42
N SER A 119 10.89 -14.59 -9.20
CA SER A 119 12.34 -14.70 -9.48
C SER A 119 13.15 -13.57 -8.83
N LEU A 120 12.74 -13.15 -7.61
CA LEU A 120 13.41 -12.11 -6.85
C LEU A 120 14.50 -12.72 -5.96
N ASP A 121 15.75 -12.32 -6.19
CA ASP A 121 16.87 -12.70 -5.31
C ASP A 121 16.82 -11.88 -4.01
N VAL A 122 16.43 -12.53 -2.93
CA VAL A 122 16.29 -11.92 -1.59
C VAL A 122 17.61 -11.51 -0.95
N ASN A 123 18.76 -11.94 -1.50
CA ASN A 123 20.09 -11.56 -1.02
C ASN A 123 20.60 -10.25 -1.62
N LYS A 124 19.92 -9.73 -2.64
CA LYS A 124 20.26 -8.43 -3.24
C LYS A 124 19.90 -7.27 -2.32
N ASN A 125 20.74 -6.24 -2.38
CA ASN A 125 20.46 -4.97 -1.71
C ASN A 125 19.39 -4.20 -2.49
N ILE A 126 18.54 -3.46 -1.78
CA ILE A 126 17.45 -2.65 -2.37
C ILE A 126 17.97 -1.74 -3.49
N ARG A 127 19.12 -1.07 -3.30
CA ARG A 127 19.72 -0.16 -4.29
C ARG A 127 20.12 -0.84 -5.60
N SER A 128 20.36 -2.16 -5.58
CA SER A 128 20.77 -2.92 -6.76
C SER A 128 19.60 -3.45 -7.58
N LEU A 129 18.38 -3.26 -7.11
CA LEU A 129 17.17 -3.68 -7.80
C LEU A 129 16.82 -2.72 -8.93
N SER A 130 16.37 -3.26 -10.07
CA SER A 130 15.70 -2.44 -11.10
C SER A 130 14.37 -1.88 -10.55
N THR A 131 13.80 -0.89 -11.23
CA THR A 131 12.49 -0.32 -10.86
C THR A 131 11.44 -1.41 -10.73
N GLY A 132 11.38 -2.37 -11.67
CA GLY A 132 10.44 -3.49 -11.62
C GLY A 132 10.68 -4.40 -10.40
N TYR A 133 11.91 -4.81 -10.14
CA TYR A 133 12.21 -5.61 -8.95
C TYR A 133 12.03 -4.84 -7.64
N SER A 134 12.19 -3.51 -7.66
CA SER A 134 11.84 -2.66 -6.53
C SER A 134 10.33 -2.66 -6.27
N SER A 135 9.50 -2.63 -7.31
CA SER A 135 8.04 -2.81 -7.15
C SER A 135 7.69 -4.22 -6.67
N ILE A 136 8.34 -5.25 -7.20
CA ILE A 136 8.10 -6.64 -6.81
C ILE A 136 8.34 -6.86 -5.31
N TYR A 137 9.48 -6.45 -4.74
CA TYR A 137 9.70 -6.68 -3.31
C TYR A 137 8.68 -5.95 -2.43
N LYS A 138 8.26 -4.74 -2.83
CA LYS A 138 7.23 -3.98 -2.12
C LYS A 138 5.85 -4.66 -2.17
N ILE A 139 5.49 -5.22 -3.34
CA ILE A 139 4.28 -6.03 -3.51
C ILE A 139 4.33 -7.25 -2.58
N ILE A 140 5.46 -7.96 -2.54
CA ILE A 140 5.64 -9.13 -1.68
C ILE A 140 5.45 -8.75 -0.22
N VAL A 141 6.07 -7.65 0.24
CA VAL A 141 5.86 -7.15 1.61
C VAL A 141 4.39 -6.81 1.85
N ALA A 142 3.72 -6.14 0.90
CA ALA A 142 2.32 -5.76 1.00
C ALA A 142 1.39 -6.98 1.17
N LEU A 143 1.58 -8.02 0.35
CA LEU A 143 0.75 -9.22 0.40
C LEU A 143 1.04 -10.06 1.65
N SER A 144 2.29 -10.06 2.11
CA SER A 144 2.73 -10.87 3.27
C SER A 144 2.47 -10.20 4.62
N CYS A 145 2.22 -8.89 4.68
CA CYS A 145 1.98 -8.19 5.95
C CYS A 145 0.66 -8.56 6.62
N GLN A 146 -0.26 -9.20 5.90
CA GLN A 146 -1.58 -9.64 6.38
C GLN A 146 -2.41 -8.53 7.04
N ALA A 147 -2.17 -7.27 6.63
CA ALA A 147 -2.95 -6.15 7.12
C ALA A 147 -4.41 -6.21 6.60
N PRO A 148 -5.41 -5.84 7.40
CA PRO A 148 -6.81 -5.79 6.96
C PRO A 148 -7.08 -4.82 5.82
N VAL A 149 -6.24 -3.78 5.69
CA VAL A 149 -6.30 -2.80 4.61
C VAL A 149 -4.94 -2.68 3.95
N ILE A 150 -4.88 -2.84 2.64
CA ILE A 150 -3.68 -2.71 1.83
C ILE A 150 -3.92 -1.64 0.75
N LEU A 151 -3.14 -0.57 0.83
CA LEU A 151 -3.14 0.51 -0.13
C LEU A 151 -1.90 0.38 -1.01
N LEU A 152 -2.08 0.36 -2.34
CA LEU A 152 -1.00 0.17 -3.30
C LEU A 152 -0.94 1.37 -4.26
N ASP A 153 0.08 2.20 -4.10
CA ASP A 153 0.31 3.35 -4.98
C ASP A 153 1.20 2.92 -6.16
N GLU A 154 0.61 2.84 -7.34
CA GLU A 154 1.23 2.45 -8.61
C GLU A 154 2.06 1.15 -8.53
N PRO A 155 1.47 0.03 -8.05
CA PRO A 155 2.22 -1.20 -7.79
C PRO A 155 2.85 -1.83 -9.03
N ILE A 156 2.30 -1.57 -10.22
CA ILE A 156 2.76 -2.17 -11.48
C ILE A 156 3.85 -1.34 -12.19
N LEU A 157 4.35 -0.28 -11.55
CA LEU A 157 5.38 0.58 -12.13
C LEU A 157 6.66 -0.23 -12.40
N GLY A 158 7.11 -0.22 -13.66
CA GLY A 158 8.31 -0.93 -14.10
C GLY A 158 8.17 -2.44 -14.26
N LEU A 159 6.98 -3.01 -14.03
CA LEU A 159 6.72 -4.43 -14.30
C LEU A 159 6.52 -4.70 -15.79
N ASP A 160 7.12 -5.76 -16.27
CA ASP A 160 6.79 -6.34 -17.59
C ASP A 160 5.41 -7.04 -17.55
N ALA A 161 4.95 -7.52 -18.71
CA ALA A 161 3.64 -8.12 -18.85
C ALA A 161 3.47 -9.40 -17.99
N VAL A 162 4.53 -10.20 -17.88
CA VAL A 162 4.50 -11.48 -17.12
C VAL A 162 4.37 -11.20 -15.62
N HIS A 163 5.22 -10.31 -15.09
CA HIS A 163 5.18 -9.96 -13.67
C HIS A 163 3.89 -9.21 -13.29
N ARG A 164 3.33 -8.42 -14.22
CA ARG A 164 2.04 -7.75 -14.02
C ARG A 164 0.88 -8.74 -13.91
N GLU A 165 0.83 -9.74 -14.80
CA GLU A 165 -0.17 -10.79 -14.74
C GLU A 165 -0.03 -11.61 -13.45
N LEU A 166 1.19 -11.98 -13.08
CA LEU A 166 1.49 -12.69 -11.85
C LEU A 166 1.05 -11.89 -10.60
N PHE A 167 1.30 -10.58 -10.58
CA PHE A 167 0.84 -9.70 -9.50
C PHE A 167 -0.67 -9.78 -9.32
N TYR A 168 -1.46 -9.60 -10.38
CA TYR A 168 -2.91 -9.66 -10.27
C TYR A 168 -3.40 -11.03 -9.84
N LYS A 169 -2.77 -12.11 -10.34
CA LYS A 169 -3.09 -13.49 -9.94
C LYS A 169 -2.85 -13.68 -8.44
N GLU A 170 -1.69 -13.29 -7.93
CA GLU A 170 -1.35 -13.46 -6.51
C GLU A 170 -2.20 -12.54 -5.61
N LEU A 171 -2.54 -11.34 -6.06
CA LEU A 171 -3.44 -10.44 -5.33
C LEU A 171 -4.84 -11.06 -5.17
N ILE A 172 -5.40 -11.59 -6.26
CA ILE A 172 -6.72 -12.25 -6.23
C ILE A 172 -6.68 -13.51 -5.37
N ALA A 173 -5.62 -14.34 -5.48
CA ALA A 173 -5.46 -15.52 -4.64
C ALA A 173 -5.40 -15.14 -3.14
N ASN A 174 -4.60 -14.14 -2.79
CA ASN A 174 -4.49 -13.63 -1.42
C ASN A 174 -5.83 -13.08 -0.90
N TYR A 175 -6.62 -12.40 -1.75
CA TYR A 175 -7.95 -11.90 -1.40
C TYR A 175 -8.96 -13.03 -1.17
N ILE A 176 -8.96 -14.08 -2.01
CA ILE A 176 -9.87 -15.22 -1.88
C ILE A 176 -9.57 -16.00 -0.59
N GLU A 177 -8.30 -16.22 -0.28
CA GLU A 177 -7.87 -16.98 0.89
C GLU A 177 -8.14 -16.22 2.19
N ASN A 178 -7.91 -14.91 2.20
CA ASN A 178 -8.08 -14.07 3.38
C ASN A 178 -8.65 -12.70 2.96
N PRO A 179 -10.00 -12.56 2.89
CA PRO A 179 -10.64 -11.33 2.46
C PRO A 179 -10.21 -10.10 3.27
N LYS A 180 -9.76 -9.08 2.55
CA LYS A 180 -9.29 -7.81 3.10
C LYS A 180 -9.56 -6.68 2.12
N THR A 181 -9.39 -5.43 2.52
CA THR A 181 -9.61 -4.28 1.64
C THR A 181 -8.34 -3.96 0.87
N PHE A 182 -8.42 -3.96 -0.47
CA PHE A 182 -7.37 -3.46 -1.35
C PHE A 182 -7.82 -2.17 -2.02
N VAL A 183 -6.91 -1.18 -2.08
CA VAL A 183 -7.05 0.03 -2.88
C VAL A 183 -5.82 0.15 -3.76
N ILE A 184 -6.02 0.12 -5.10
CA ILE A 184 -4.96 0.01 -6.10
C ILE A 184 -5.00 1.19 -7.06
#